data_d5a6cc5ef4f00d00bfb1ee5ff877581d
#
_entry.id   d5a6cc5ef4f00d00bfb1ee5ff877581d
#
_cell.length_a   1.000
_cell.length_b   1.000
_cell.length_c   1.000
_cell.angle_alpha   90.00
_cell.angle_beta   90.00
_cell.angle_gamma   90.00
#
_symmetry.space_group_name_H-M   'P 1'
#
loop_
_entity.id
_entity.type
_entity.pdbx_description
1 polymer ?
#
loop_
_entity_poly.entity_id
_entity_poly.type
_entity_poly.pdbx_seq_one_letter_code
_entity_poly.pdbx_strand_id
1 'polypeptide(L)' 'MILDNAKVKFGSNVFIAPNCGFYTAGHPFDVEQRNSGLEYAFPITVGNNVWIGGNVAVLPGVTIGDDVVIGAGSVVTK' A
#
# COMPACT_ATOMS: atom_id res chain seq x y z
N MET A 1 -2.38 -5.34 7.48
CA MET A 1 -2.02 -6.59 6.79
C MET A 1 -1.06 -6.30 5.66
N ILE A 2 -0.05 -7.12 5.51
CA ILE A 2 0.96 -7.00 4.45
C ILE A 2 0.94 -8.28 3.65
N LEU A 3 0.83 -8.15 2.34
CA LEU A 3 0.90 -9.30 1.42
C LEU A 3 2.34 -9.48 0.94
N ASP A 4 2.78 -10.74 0.84
CA ASP A 4 4.19 -11.05 0.57
C ASP A 4 4.53 -11.17 -0.91
N ASN A 5 3.64 -10.77 -1.82
CA ASN A 5 3.88 -10.88 -3.27
C ASN A 5 4.90 -9.86 -3.79
N ALA A 6 5.12 -8.78 -3.04
CA ALA A 6 6.16 -7.80 -3.31
C ALA A 6 6.55 -7.13 -1.99
N LYS A 7 7.66 -6.38 -2.00
CA LYS A 7 8.18 -5.78 -0.77
C LYS A 7 7.45 -4.49 -0.41
N VAL A 8 7.33 -4.28 0.89
CA VAL A 8 6.96 -2.97 1.45
C VAL A 8 8.20 -2.43 2.17
N LYS A 9 8.69 -1.28 1.72
CA LYS A 9 9.86 -0.64 2.32
C LYS A 9 9.43 0.56 3.13
N PHE A 10 9.96 0.67 4.34
CA PHE A 10 9.72 1.81 5.22
C PHE A 10 11.01 2.55 5.50
N GLY A 11 10.97 3.86 5.43
CA GLY A 11 12.05 4.72 5.87
C GLY A 11 12.12 4.80 7.40
N SER A 12 12.78 5.85 7.90
CA SER A 12 12.93 6.11 9.33
C SER A 12 11.77 6.94 9.86
N ASN A 13 11.41 6.71 11.13
CA ASN A 13 10.37 7.49 11.82
C ASN A 13 9.01 7.39 11.13
N VAL A 14 8.59 6.18 10.85
CA VAL A 14 7.27 5.91 10.27
C VAL A 14 6.35 5.45 11.39
N PHE A 15 5.22 6.14 11.55
CA PHE A 15 4.19 5.79 12.52
C PHE A 15 2.94 5.34 11.80
N ILE A 16 2.47 4.15 12.13
CA ILE A 16 1.31 3.54 11.49
C ILE A 16 0.31 3.19 12.57
N ALA A 17 -0.87 3.81 12.50
CA ALA A 17 -1.95 3.51 13.43
C ALA A 17 -2.58 2.13 13.11
N PRO A 18 -3.41 1.59 14.01
CA PRO A 18 -3.98 0.26 13.82
C PRO A 18 -4.86 0.11 12.59
N ASN A 19 -4.99 -1.11 12.13
CA ASN A 19 -5.89 -1.53 11.04
C ASN A 19 -5.52 -0.94 9.67
N CYS A 20 -4.25 -0.69 9.42
CA CYS A 20 -3.79 -0.30 8.10
C CYS A 20 -3.46 -1.53 7.26
N GLY A 21 -3.75 -1.47 5.97
CA GLY A 21 -3.42 -2.50 5.02
C GLY A 21 -2.43 -1.99 3.96
N PHE A 22 -1.41 -2.79 3.69
CA PHE A 22 -0.44 -2.52 2.64
C PHE A 22 -0.56 -3.64 1.62
N TYR A 23 -1.20 -3.33 0.50
CA TYR A 23 -1.56 -4.34 -0.49
C TYR A 23 -0.61 -4.23 -1.67
N THR A 24 0.28 -5.20 -1.80
CA THR A 24 1.27 -5.22 -2.89
C THR A 24 0.79 -6.00 -4.10
N ALA A 25 -0.30 -6.76 -3.98
CA ALA A 25 -0.85 -7.56 -5.05
C ALA A 25 -2.28 -7.16 -5.35
N GLY A 26 -2.69 -7.35 -6.59
CA GLY A 26 -4.05 -7.10 -7.04
C GLY A 26 -4.41 -7.96 -8.22
N HIS A 27 -5.66 -7.87 -8.62
CA HIS A 27 -6.18 -8.56 -9.80
C HIS A 27 -6.53 -7.52 -10.87
N PRO A 28 -6.35 -7.86 -12.16
CA PRO A 28 -6.75 -6.96 -13.24
C PRO A 28 -8.25 -6.66 -13.20
N PHE A 29 -8.62 -5.48 -13.68
CA PHE A 29 -10.04 -5.13 -13.83
C PHE A 29 -10.70 -5.88 -14.98
N ASP A 30 -9.92 -6.30 -15.97
CA ASP A 30 -10.42 -7.07 -17.08
C ASP A 30 -10.90 -8.44 -16.62
N VAL A 31 -12.12 -8.80 -16.98
CA VAL A 31 -12.77 -10.02 -16.49
C VAL A 31 -12.05 -11.28 -16.99
N GLU A 32 -11.63 -11.29 -18.24
CA GLU A 32 -10.93 -12.46 -18.80
C GLU A 32 -9.58 -12.66 -18.12
N GLN A 33 -8.81 -11.61 -17.93
CA GLN A 33 -7.53 -11.68 -17.23
C GLN A 33 -7.75 -12.12 -15.79
N ARG A 34 -8.75 -11.58 -15.13
CA ARG A 34 -9.04 -11.91 -13.73
C ARG A 34 -9.46 -13.38 -13.58
N ASN A 35 -10.29 -13.86 -14.52
CA ASN A 35 -10.76 -15.25 -14.49
C ASN A 35 -9.66 -16.25 -14.83
N SER A 36 -8.62 -15.83 -15.51
CA SER A 36 -7.47 -16.69 -15.79
C SER A 36 -6.54 -16.87 -14.58
N GLY A 37 -6.86 -16.22 -13.48
CA GLY A 37 -6.01 -16.27 -12.27
C GLY A 37 -4.84 -15.31 -12.31
N LEU A 38 -4.80 -14.41 -13.29
CA LEU A 38 -3.72 -13.44 -13.39
C LEU A 38 -3.80 -12.41 -12.25
N GLU A 39 -2.69 -12.20 -11.58
CA GLU A 39 -2.56 -11.13 -10.60
C GLU A 39 -1.24 -10.42 -10.78
N TYR A 40 -1.14 -9.22 -10.24
CA TYR A 40 0.08 -8.43 -10.29
C TYR A 40 0.55 -8.08 -8.89
N ALA A 41 1.85 -7.83 -8.76
CA ALA A 41 2.45 -7.41 -7.52
C ALA A 41 3.42 -6.26 -7.79
N PHE A 42 3.26 -5.17 -7.04
CA PHE A 42 4.12 -4.00 -7.14
C PHE A 42 4.55 -3.56 -5.73
N PRO A 43 5.82 -3.22 -5.54
CA PRO A 43 6.30 -2.81 -4.22
C PRO A 43 5.68 -1.49 -3.79
N ILE A 44 5.57 -1.33 -2.48
CA ILE A 44 5.16 -0.07 -1.85
C ILE A 44 6.39 0.49 -1.15
N THR A 45 6.63 1.78 -1.31
CA THR A 45 7.74 2.47 -0.66
C THR A 45 7.18 3.61 0.18
N VAL A 46 7.57 3.64 1.46
CA VAL A 46 7.20 4.70 2.39
C VAL A 46 8.47 5.43 2.80
N GLY A 47 8.47 6.74 2.64
CA GLY A 47 9.64 7.58 2.97
C GLY A 47 9.85 7.77 4.45
N ASN A 48 10.59 8.81 4.82
CA ASN A 48 10.93 9.11 6.20
C ASN A 48 9.93 10.10 6.82
N ASN A 49 9.75 10.02 8.14
CA ASN A 49 8.88 10.94 8.89
C ASN A 49 7.45 10.92 8.36
N VAL A 50 6.88 9.75 8.22
CA VAL A 50 5.53 9.56 7.70
C VAL A 50 4.62 9.13 8.84
N TRP A 51 3.44 9.73 8.90
CA TRP A 51 2.40 9.30 9.83
C TRP A 51 1.19 8.82 9.02
N ILE A 52 0.80 7.58 9.28
CA ILE A 52 -0.36 6.96 8.63
C ILE A 52 -1.44 6.74 9.68
N GLY A 53 -2.58 7.39 9.51
CA GLY A 53 -3.73 7.26 10.39
C GLY A 53 -4.35 5.87 10.34
N GLY A 54 -5.33 5.61 11.21
CA GLY A 54 -5.97 4.30 11.29
C GLY A 54 -6.83 3.97 10.07
N ASN A 55 -6.99 2.68 9.79
CA ASN A 55 -7.85 2.18 8.71
C ASN A 55 -7.48 2.72 7.34
N VAL A 56 -6.21 2.92 7.08
CA VAL A 56 -5.70 3.35 5.78
C VAL A 56 -5.37 2.12 4.93
N ALA A 57 -5.77 2.15 3.67
CA ALA A 57 -5.38 1.14 2.70
C ALA A 57 -4.39 1.76 1.71
N VAL A 58 -3.23 1.14 1.56
CA VAL A 58 -2.20 1.56 0.59
C VAL A 58 -2.15 0.51 -0.51
N LEU A 59 -2.36 0.95 -1.74
CA LEU A 59 -2.53 0.07 -2.88
C LEU A 59 -1.19 -0.24 -3.57
N PRO A 60 -1.16 -1.27 -4.44
CA PRO A 60 0.08 -1.71 -5.07
C PRO A 60 0.80 -0.60 -5.84
N GLY A 61 2.11 -0.57 -5.73
CA GLY A 61 2.96 0.34 -6.48
C GLY A 61 3.00 1.78 -5.98
N VAL A 62 2.40 2.06 -4.81
CA VAL A 62 2.38 3.41 -4.26
C VAL A 62 3.73 3.76 -3.66
N THR A 63 4.18 4.99 -3.91
CA THR A 63 5.32 5.59 -3.23
C THR A 63 4.85 6.77 -2.40
N ILE A 64 5.07 6.69 -1.10
CA ILE A 64 4.76 7.78 -0.16
C ILE A 64 6.07 8.51 0.13
N GLY A 65 6.10 9.80 -0.17
CA GLY A 65 7.30 10.62 0.03
C GLY A 65 7.61 10.88 1.50
N ASP A 66 8.61 11.72 1.75
CA ASP A 66 9.00 12.10 3.11
C ASP A 66 8.06 13.15 3.68
N ASP A 67 7.97 13.20 5.00
CA ASP A 67 7.24 14.23 5.74
C ASP A 67 5.75 14.29 5.34
N VAL A 68 5.14 13.13 5.17
CA VAL A 68 3.74 13.01 4.73
C VAL A 68 2.86 12.56 5.90
N VAL A 69 1.68 13.16 6.01
CA VAL A 69 0.62 12.72 6.93
C VAL A 69 -0.56 12.23 6.12
N ILE A 70 -0.96 10.99 6.37
CA ILE A 70 -2.13 10.39 5.71
C ILE A 70 -3.25 10.28 6.73
N GLY A 71 -4.37 10.94 6.45
CA GLY A 71 -5.52 10.95 7.34
C GLY A 71 -6.16 9.56 7.48
N ALA A 72 -6.79 9.32 8.63
CA ALA A 72 -7.47 8.06 8.90
C ALA A 72 -8.56 7.77 7.86
N GLY A 73 -8.70 6.51 7.51
CA GLY A 73 -9.72 6.04 6.57
C GLY A 73 -9.38 6.28 5.11
N SER A 74 -8.20 6.80 4.80
CA SER A 74 -7.82 7.10 3.41
C SER A 74 -7.51 5.83 2.62
N VAL A 75 -7.75 5.90 1.32
CA VAL A 75 -7.28 4.89 0.36
C VAL A 75 -6.22 5.58 -0.49
N VAL A 76 -4.97 5.09 -0.39
CA VAL A 76 -3.83 5.70 -1.07
C VAL A 76 -3.61 4.98 -2.39
N THR A 77 -3.80 5.71 -3.48
CA THR A 77 -3.55 5.25 -4.85
C THR A 77 -2.36 6.00 -5.43
N LYS A 78 -1.93 5.57 -6.58
CA LYS A 78 -0.84 6.30 -7.26
C LYS A 78 -1.25 7.71 -7.62
#